data_33470b2b6dc3fdc86c54cb8eba50cad4
#
_entry.id   33470b2b6dc3fdc86c54cb8eba50cad4
#
_cell.length_a   1.000
_cell.length_b   1.000
_cell.length_c   1.000
_cell.angle_alpha   90.00
_cell.angle_beta   90.00
_cell.angle_gamma   90.00
#
_symmetry.space_group_name_H-M   'P 1'
#
loop_
_entity.id
_entity.type
_entity.pdbx_description
1 polymer ?
#
loop_
_entity_poly.entity_id
_entity_poly.type
_entity_poly.pdbx_seq_one_letter_code
_entity_poly.pdbx_strand_id
1 'polypeptide(L)' 'MDGATVSVAVVASRTEAELIVGMLRSYGLRAAVAADDAGGQEPQLQLQGVRVLVAPDDEAAARQLLADAEDPPSS' A
#
# COMPACT_ATOMS: atom_id res chain seq x y z
N MET A 1 -2.44 -17.44 10.69
CA MET A 1 -2.65 -17.21 10.20
C MET A 1 -2.53 -16.75 9.00
N ASP A 2 -2.67 -17.18 8.25
CA ASP A 2 -2.63 -16.79 7.09
C ASP A 2 -3.37 -15.65 6.88
N GLY A 3 -3.31 -14.96 5.99
CA GLY A 3 -4.04 -13.80 5.75
C GLY A 3 -3.50 -12.59 6.42
N ALA A 4 -2.52 -12.74 7.20
CA ALA A 4 -2.01 -11.58 7.89
C ALA A 4 -1.27 -10.72 6.88
N THR A 5 -1.70 -9.50 6.72
CA THR A 5 -0.99 -8.59 5.85
C THR A 5 -0.65 -7.33 6.62
N VAL A 6 0.28 -6.57 6.10
CA VAL A 6 0.76 -5.40 6.77
C VAL A 6 0.57 -4.21 5.86
N SER A 7 0.07 -3.13 6.41
CA SER A 7 -0.13 -1.92 5.62
C SER A 7 1.17 -1.16 5.56
N VAL A 8 1.67 -0.92 4.38
CA VAL A 8 2.93 -0.20 4.24
C VAL A 8 2.74 1.19 3.66
N ALA A 9 1.54 1.51 3.23
CA ALA A 9 1.30 2.85 2.70
C ALA A 9 -0.19 3.12 2.67
N VAL A 10 -0.54 4.38 2.80
CA VAL A 10 -1.93 4.78 2.69
C VAL A 10 -1.92 5.95 1.74
N VAL A 11 -2.67 5.86 0.67
CA VAL A 11 -2.66 6.90 -0.33
C VAL A 11 -4.07 7.39 -0.57
N ALA A 12 -4.19 8.47 -1.27
CA ALA A 12 -5.48 9.11 -1.42
C ALA A 12 -6.36 8.49 -2.49
N SER A 13 -5.79 7.80 -3.44
CA SER A 13 -6.59 7.27 -4.51
C SER A 13 -6.26 5.84 -4.78
N ARG A 14 -7.22 5.13 -5.33
CA ARG A 14 -7.00 3.74 -5.66
C ARG A 14 -6.01 3.60 -6.80
N THR A 15 -6.06 4.53 -7.74
CA THR A 15 -5.11 4.46 -8.84
C THR A 15 -3.68 4.54 -8.33
N GLU A 16 -3.45 5.42 -7.39
CA GLU A 16 -2.11 5.53 -6.86
C GLU A 16 -1.73 4.25 -6.12
N ALA A 17 -2.66 3.68 -5.37
CA ALA A 17 -2.37 2.45 -4.67
C ALA A 17 -2.05 1.33 -5.65
N GLU A 18 -2.75 1.27 -6.75
CA GLU A 18 -2.50 0.21 -7.71
C GLU A 18 -1.16 0.38 -8.39
N LEU A 19 -0.73 1.61 -8.57
CA LEU A 19 0.59 1.82 -9.14
C LEU A 19 1.66 1.32 -8.19
N ILE A 20 1.48 1.58 -6.90
CA ILE A 20 2.43 1.12 -5.93
C ILE A 20 2.45 -0.39 -5.88
N VAL A 21 1.26 -0.99 -5.89
CA VAL A 21 1.19 -2.45 -5.85
C VAL A 21 1.85 -3.04 -7.09
N GLY A 22 1.64 -2.43 -8.24
CA GLY A 22 2.28 -2.93 -9.45
C GLY A 22 3.79 -2.86 -9.34
N MET A 23 4.30 -1.78 -8.76
CA MET A 23 5.72 -1.66 -8.59
C MET A 23 6.24 -2.75 -7.65
N LEU A 24 5.56 -2.95 -6.53
CA LEU A 24 6.03 -3.94 -5.58
C LEU A 24 5.99 -5.33 -6.19
N ARG A 25 4.95 -5.61 -6.95
CA ARG A 25 4.88 -6.92 -7.57
C ARG A 25 5.96 -7.13 -8.59
N SER A 26 6.36 -6.07 -9.26
CA SER A 26 7.41 -6.22 -10.25
C SER A 26 8.74 -6.55 -9.60
N TYR A 27 8.84 -6.32 -8.29
CA TYR A 27 10.05 -6.71 -7.57
C TYR A 27 9.87 -8.06 -6.90
N GLY A 28 8.78 -8.73 -7.19
CA GLY A 28 8.59 -10.05 -6.61
C GLY A 28 7.89 -10.06 -5.28
N LEU A 29 7.37 -8.94 -4.84
CA LEU A 29 6.72 -8.91 -3.54
C LEU A 29 5.24 -9.17 -3.71
N ARG A 30 4.61 -9.62 -2.63
CA ARG A 30 3.18 -9.86 -2.64
C ARG A 30 2.49 -8.64 -2.11
N ALA A 31 1.75 -7.97 -2.94
CA ALA A 31 1.09 -6.75 -2.54
C ALA A 31 -0.34 -6.72 -3.05
N ALA A 32 -1.17 -6.00 -2.35
CA ALA A 32 -2.57 -5.90 -2.72
C ALA A 32 -3.11 -4.55 -2.24
N VAL A 33 -4.21 -4.15 -2.84
CA VAL A 33 -4.86 -2.91 -2.47
C VAL A 33 -6.04 -3.24 -1.58
N ALA A 34 -6.21 -2.48 -0.53
CA ALA A 34 -7.35 -2.65 0.35
C ALA A 34 -8.05 -1.32 0.47
N ALA A 35 -9.20 -1.21 -0.12
CA ALA A 35 -9.95 0.01 0.02
C ALA A 35 -10.83 -0.12 1.23
N ASP A 36 -10.80 0.88 2.04
CA ASP A 36 -11.53 0.80 3.25
C ASP A 36 -12.91 1.37 3.06
N ASP A 37 -13.71 0.73 2.29
CA ASP A 37 -15.01 1.29 2.10
C ASP A 37 -15.99 0.51 2.91
N ALA A 38 -15.53 -0.11 3.91
CA ALA A 38 -16.39 -0.87 4.70
C ALA A 38 -17.56 -0.08 5.11
N GLY A 39 -17.39 1.06 5.38
CA GLY A 39 -18.46 1.73 5.85
C GLY A 39 -19.34 2.08 4.82
N GLY A 40 -18.94 2.64 3.92
CA GLY A 40 -19.81 3.11 2.99
C GLY A 40 -20.87 3.95 3.58
N GLN A 41 -21.16 3.74 4.81
CA GLN A 41 -22.17 4.53 5.38
C GLN A 41 -21.62 5.73 6.04
N GLU A 42 -20.34 5.87 6.08
CA GLU A 42 -19.77 7.03 6.73
C GLU A 42 -18.93 7.76 5.72
N PRO A 43 -19.54 8.57 4.94
CA PRO A 43 -18.80 9.21 3.88
C PRO A 43 -17.60 10.01 4.38
N GLN A 44 -17.71 10.59 5.52
CA GLN A 44 -16.61 11.39 5.96
C GLN A 44 -15.39 10.53 6.24
N LEU A 45 -15.58 9.27 6.45
CA LEU A 45 -14.44 8.45 6.71
C LEU A 45 -13.69 8.12 5.46
N GLN A 46 -14.21 8.49 4.33
CA GLN A 46 -13.48 8.23 3.13
C GLN A 46 -12.17 8.92 3.13
N LEU A 47 -11.98 9.83 4.01
CA LEU A 47 -10.70 10.47 4.06
C LEU A 47 -9.60 9.53 4.37
N GLN A 48 -9.93 8.33 4.83
CA GLN A 48 -8.88 7.45 5.17
C GLN A 48 -8.09 7.00 4.00
N GLY A 49 -8.66 6.95 2.85
CA GLY A 49 -7.87 6.60 1.70
C GLY A 49 -7.75 5.11 1.48
N VAL A 50 -6.77 4.72 0.69
CA VAL A 50 -6.62 3.36 0.24
C VAL A 50 -5.31 2.83 0.77
N ARG A 51 -5.31 1.60 1.26
CA ARG A 51 -4.12 1.03 1.85
C ARG A 51 -3.43 0.08 0.91
N VAL A 52 -2.12 0.08 0.97
CA VAL A 52 -1.32 -0.86 0.22
C VAL A 52 -0.83 -1.89 1.22
N LEU A 53 -1.17 -3.15 1.01
CA LEU A 53 -0.84 -4.20 1.93
C LEU A 53 0.16 -5.15 1.31
N VAL A 54 1.02 -5.71 2.13
CA VAL A 54 1.98 -6.70 1.65
C VAL A 54 2.04 -7.84 2.64
N ALA A 55 2.57 -8.95 2.22
CA ALA A 55 2.76 -10.07 3.13
C ALA A 55 3.77 -9.67 4.20
N PRO A 56 3.63 -10.23 5.40
CA PRO A 56 4.54 -9.84 6.47
C PRO A 56 6.00 -10.08 6.13
N ASP A 57 6.28 -11.13 5.38
CA ASP A 57 7.65 -11.42 5.03
C ASP A 57 8.21 -10.40 4.07
N ASP A 58 7.36 -9.67 3.40
CA ASP A 58 7.82 -8.71 2.42
C ASP A 58 7.77 -7.29 2.95
N GLU A 59 7.41 -7.11 4.20
CA GLU A 59 7.22 -5.77 4.72
C GLU A 59 8.48 -4.94 4.65
N ALA A 60 9.60 -5.50 5.10
CA ALA A 60 10.82 -4.71 5.12
C ALA A 60 11.23 -4.30 3.72
N ALA A 61 11.14 -5.22 2.78
CA ALA A 61 11.53 -4.89 1.43
C ALA A 61 10.58 -3.85 0.84
N ALA A 62 9.29 -3.98 1.12
CA ALA A 62 8.35 -3.03 0.58
C ALA A 62 8.60 -1.65 1.14
N ARG A 63 8.84 -1.55 2.42
CA ARG A 63 9.09 -0.24 3.01
C ARG A 63 10.34 0.38 2.44
N GLN A 64 11.34 -0.42 2.17
CA GLN A 64 12.56 0.12 1.63
C GLN A 64 12.34 0.61 0.20
N LEU A 65 11.60 -0.13 -0.59
CA LEU A 65 11.32 0.31 -1.95
C LEU A 65 10.52 1.60 -1.95
N LEU A 66 9.57 1.71 -1.04
CA LEU A 66 8.77 2.91 -1.00
C LEU A 66 9.58 4.10 -0.53
N ALA A 67 10.49 3.88 0.39
CA ALA A 67 11.32 4.96 0.86
C ALA A 67 12.22 5.45 -0.26
N ASP A 68 12.75 4.53 -1.04
CA ASP A 68 13.58 4.93 -2.15
C ASP A 68 12.80 5.73 -3.16
N ALA A 69 11.57 5.37 -3.37
CA ALA A 69 10.77 6.05 -4.36
C ALA A 69 10.40 7.44 -3.88
N GLU A 70 10.15 7.56 -2.58
CA GLU A 70 9.76 8.85 -2.09
C GLU A 70 10.91 9.76 -1.85
N ASP A 71 12.06 9.23 -1.62
CA ASP A 71 13.19 10.04 -1.24
C ASP A 71 14.10 10.17 -2.41
N PRO A 72 13.87 11.10 -3.26
CA PRO A 72 14.69 11.23 -4.45
C PRO A 72 16.11 11.43 -4.06
N PRO A 73 16.90 10.80 -4.73
CA PRO A 73 18.26 10.90 -4.41
C PRO A 73 18.82 12.25 -4.62
N SER A 74 18.45 12.98 -5.19
CA SER A 74 18.94 14.12 -5.42
C SER A 74 19.39 14.71 -4.62
N SER A 75 19.29 14.75 -4.22
CA SER A 75 19.71 15.35 -3.53
C SER A 75 20.32 15.89 -3.72
#